data_901484b5ffc2557478f3940668ef6d82
#
_entry.id   901484b5ffc2557478f3940668ef6d82
#
_cell.length_a   1.000
_cell.length_b   1.000
_cell.length_c   1.000
_cell.angle_alpha   90.00
_cell.angle_beta   90.00
_cell.angle_gamma   90.00
#
_symmetry.space_group_name_H-M   'P 1'
#
loop_
_entity.id
_entity.type
_entity.pdbx_description
1 polymer ?
#
loop_
_entity_poly.entity_id
_entity_poly.type
_entity_poly.pdbx_seq_one_letter_code
_entity_poly.pdbx_strand_id
1 'polypeptide(L)'
;MKQKGITLVLSIIVLTCLAILSQPSARAQETAPTDKTSIVLRTYGPGGPAPAMREAAKVFGERKGIKVEITAGPTPTWKDQAMKDADLIFSGSEYMMTDFAQKDLPGLIDTSTIRTLYLRPSATLVRPGNPKGIKGIRDIAKPGVRILVVQGAGQVGMWEDVAGRTGNVKRVDGVRRNIGFFAPNSAEAKKLWTSDLTYDVWLIWTIWQKESPASADLINIEPENTIYRSCGIAITNRSERKVLGKEFADFLQSTAGQATFVKWGWMAP
;
A
#
# COMPACT_ATOMS: atom_id res chain seq x y z
N MET A 1 77.99 79.40 20.59
CA MET A 1 78.40 80.32 19.50
C MET A 1 77.70 79.87 18.21
N LYS A 2 77.09 80.89 17.56
CA LYS A 2 76.66 80.93 16.15
C LYS A 2 75.50 79.94 15.75
N GLN A 3 74.35 80.43 15.62
CA GLN A 3 73.65 81.24 14.65
C GLN A 3 73.19 80.51 13.37
N LYS A 4 71.90 80.60 13.21
CA LYS A 4 71.14 80.96 12.00
C LYS A 4 70.95 79.87 10.94
N GLY A 5 69.75 79.60 10.59
CA GLY A 5 69.10 80.12 9.43
C GLY A 5 67.63 79.54 9.21
N ILE A 6 66.74 80.48 9.12
CA ILE A 6 65.34 80.34 8.72
C ILE A 6 65.32 80.23 7.21
N THR A 7 64.54 79.20 6.68
CA THR A 7 64.04 79.32 5.31
C THR A 7 62.62 78.74 5.26
N LEU A 8 61.72 79.65 4.99
CA LEU A 8 60.29 79.41 4.75
C LEU A 8 60.10 78.88 3.32
N VAL A 9 59.53 77.76 3.14
CA VAL A 9 59.08 77.30 1.83
C VAL A 9 57.60 76.97 1.91
N LEU A 10 56.82 77.73 1.17
CA LEU A 10 55.43 77.57 0.89
C LEU A 10 55.20 76.27 0.10
N SER A 11 54.47 75.37 0.58
CA SER A 11 54.05 74.21 -0.21
C SER A 11 52.52 74.17 -0.37
N ILE A 12 52.20 74.24 -1.62
CA ILE A 12 50.85 74.17 -2.17
C ILE A 12 50.20 72.82 -1.83
N ILE A 13 49.04 72.85 -1.19
CA ILE A 13 48.24 71.70 -0.94
C ILE A 13 47.41 71.40 -2.22
N VAL A 14 47.81 70.34 -2.93
CA VAL A 14 47.04 69.83 -4.03
C VAL A 14 46.02 68.83 -3.40
N LEU A 15 44.77 69.21 -3.41
CA LEU A 15 43.63 68.38 -2.93
C LEU A 15 43.27 67.42 -4.05
N THR A 16 43.77 66.17 -4.02
CA THR A 16 43.30 65.09 -4.92
C THR A 16 42.05 64.46 -4.31
N CYS A 17 40.92 64.82 -4.85
CA CYS A 17 39.66 64.08 -4.58
C CYS A 17 39.75 62.66 -5.11
N LEU A 18 39.93 61.69 -4.24
CA LEU A 18 39.80 60.28 -4.54
C LEU A 18 38.27 59.92 -4.59
N ALA A 19 37.71 59.87 -5.77
CA ALA A 19 36.35 59.35 -5.99
C ALA A 19 36.37 57.84 -5.74
N ILE A 20 35.88 57.43 -4.59
CA ILE A 20 35.59 56.01 -4.27
C ILE A 20 34.35 55.63 -5.07
N LEU A 21 34.55 54.94 -6.18
CA LEU A 21 33.49 54.25 -6.93
C LEU A 21 32.96 53.13 -6.06
N SER A 22 31.85 53.39 -5.37
CA SER A 22 31.03 52.36 -4.72
C SER A 22 30.41 51.47 -5.81
N GLN A 23 31.02 50.31 -6.03
CA GLN A 23 30.36 49.27 -6.82
C GLN A 23 29.14 48.76 -6.03
N PRO A 24 27.96 48.70 -6.62
CA PRO A 24 26.84 48.01 -5.99
C PRO A 24 27.18 46.51 -5.93
N SER A 25 27.41 45.99 -4.72
CA SER A 25 27.44 44.56 -4.47
C SER A 25 26.14 43.96 -5.04
N ALA A 26 26.28 43.18 -6.10
CA ALA A 26 25.21 42.29 -6.55
C ALA A 26 24.90 41.33 -5.38
N ARG A 27 23.92 41.74 -4.57
CA ARG A 27 23.32 40.89 -3.58
C ARG A 27 22.70 39.74 -4.36
N ALA A 28 23.31 38.56 -4.33
CA ALA A 28 22.71 37.35 -4.83
C ALA A 28 21.29 37.29 -4.23
N GLN A 29 20.32 37.44 -5.08
CA GLN A 29 18.92 37.22 -4.72
C GLN A 29 18.84 35.75 -4.32
N GLU A 30 18.89 35.50 -3.01
CA GLU A 30 18.56 34.22 -2.41
C GLU A 30 17.11 33.96 -2.84
N THR A 31 16.96 33.15 -3.88
CA THR A 31 15.65 32.69 -4.33
C THR A 31 15.08 31.97 -3.12
N ALA A 32 14.06 32.59 -2.50
CA ALA A 32 13.24 31.95 -1.50
C ALA A 32 12.88 30.54 -2.00
N PRO A 33 12.90 29.51 -1.14
CA PRO A 33 12.49 28.19 -1.56
C PRO A 33 11.06 28.33 -2.09
N THR A 34 10.91 28.18 -3.40
CA THR A 34 9.59 27.98 -3.99
C THR A 34 8.98 26.85 -3.20
N ASP A 35 7.90 27.12 -2.50
CA ASP A 35 7.04 26.14 -1.88
C ASP A 35 6.62 25.16 -3.00
N LYS A 36 7.43 24.10 -3.15
CA LYS A 36 7.11 23.01 -4.06
C LYS A 36 5.91 22.36 -3.42
N THR A 37 4.71 22.82 -3.79
CA THR A 37 3.49 22.10 -3.50
C THR A 37 3.76 20.66 -3.94
N SER A 38 4.08 19.78 -3.00
CA SER A 38 4.54 18.44 -3.31
C SER A 38 3.39 17.74 -4.02
N ILE A 39 3.64 17.32 -5.27
CA ILE A 39 2.65 16.56 -6.04
C ILE A 39 2.24 15.35 -5.20
N VAL A 40 0.94 15.21 -4.97
CA VAL A 40 0.38 14.08 -4.23
C VAL A 40 -0.41 13.20 -5.19
N LEU A 41 -0.03 11.94 -5.29
CA LEU A 41 -0.76 10.91 -6.03
C LEU A 41 -1.62 10.11 -5.03
N ARG A 42 -2.95 10.22 -5.13
CA ARG A 42 -3.89 9.61 -4.18
C ARG A 42 -4.39 8.27 -4.67
N THR A 43 -4.18 7.24 -3.86
CA THR A 43 -4.48 5.85 -4.22
C THR A 43 -5.30 5.20 -3.13
N TYR A 44 -6.44 4.60 -3.49
CA TYR A 44 -7.41 4.03 -2.57
C TYR A 44 -7.64 2.55 -2.82
N GLY A 45 -7.94 1.78 -1.76
CA GLY A 45 -8.26 0.37 -1.92
C GLY A 45 -8.43 -0.42 -0.62
N PRO A 46 -8.48 -1.77 -0.68
CA PRO A 46 -8.69 -2.63 0.47
C PRO A 46 -7.43 -2.79 1.32
N GLY A 47 -7.63 -3.25 2.59
CA GLY A 47 -6.54 -3.45 3.54
C GLY A 47 -5.51 -4.52 3.17
N GLY A 48 -5.90 -5.58 2.45
CA GLY A 48 -4.99 -6.70 2.17
C GLY A 48 -3.71 -6.33 1.41
N PRO A 49 -3.77 -5.62 0.27
CA PRO A 49 -2.58 -5.15 -0.44
C PRO A 49 -1.87 -3.96 0.22
N ALA A 50 -2.51 -3.29 1.18
CA ALA A 50 -2.05 -2.01 1.70
C ALA A 50 -0.61 -2.00 2.26
N PRO A 51 -0.11 -3.01 2.98
CA PRO A 51 1.29 -3.00 3.45
C PRO A 51 2.29 -2.93 2.28
N ALA A 52 2.10 -3.79 1.26
CA ALA A 52 2.94 -3.78 0.07
C ALA A 52 2.81 -2.48 -0.72
N MET A 53 1.57 -1.98 -0.89
CA MET A 53 1.29 -0.72 -1.58
C MET A 53 1.96 0.48 -0.90
N ARG A 54 1.90 0.57 0.44
CA ARG A 54 2.55 1.67 1.20
C ARG A 54 4.06 1.65 1.07
N GLU A 55 4.68 0.47 1.16
CA GLU A 55 6.13 0.34 1.00
C GLU A 55 6.56 0.69 -0.43
N ALA A 56 5.85 0.19 -1.44
CA ALA A 56 6.09 0.54 -2.85
C ALA A 56 5.87 2.04 -3.11
N ALA A 57 4.82 2.63 -2.56
CA ALA A 57 4.51 4.06 -2.65
C ALA A 57 5.63 4.92 -2.07
N LYS A 58 6.20 4.53 -0.94
CA LYS A 58 7.36 5.21 -0.34
C LYS A 58 8.56 5.20 -1.28
N VAL A 59 8.95 4.02 -1.78
CA VAL A 59 10.10 3.87 -2.68
C VAL A 59 9.93 4.67 -3.98
N PHE A 60 8.74 4.61 -4.58
CA PHE A 60 8.43 5.36 -5.79
C PHE A 60 8.43 6.87 -5.53
N GLY A 61 7.80 7.29 -4.44
CA GLY A 61 7.71 8.70 -4.05
C GLY A 61 9.08 9.33 -3.83
N GLU A 62 9.98 8.63 -3.13
CA GLU A 62 11.38 9.06 -2.92
C GLU A 62 12.14 9.22 -4.25
N ARG A 63 11.98 8.27 -5.19
CA ARG A 63 12.62 8.31 -6.51
C ARG A 63 12.12 9.46 -7.39
N LYS A 64 10.85 9.83 -7.27
CA LYS A 64 10.20 10.84 -8.11
C LYS A 64 10.13 12.23 -7.47
N GLY A 65 10.47 12.36 -6.18
CA GLY A 65 10.32 13.61 -5.43
C GLY A 65 8.85 14.03 -5.24
N ILE A 66 7.96 13.06 -5.07
CA ILE A 66 6.51 13.26 -4.88
C ILE A 66 6.02 12.50 -3.65
N LYS A 67 4.79 12.78 -3.23
CA LYS A 67 4.08 11.97 -2.23
C LYS A 67 3.09 11.03 -2.91
N VAL A 68 3.11 9.74 -2.56
CA VAL A 68 2.04 8.79 -2.92
C VAL A 68 1.30 8.43 -1.65
N GLU A 69 0.04 8.81 -1.56
CA GLU A 69 -0.83 8.53 -0.41
C GLU A 69 -1.62 7.26 -0.66
N ILE A 70 -1.53 6.32 0.30
CA ILE A 70 -2.29 5.06 0.26
C ILE A 70 -3.36 5.09 1.36
N THR A 71 -4.59 5.27 0.98
CA THR A 71 -5.77 5.14 1.85
C THR A 71 -6.38 3.76 1.66
N ALA A 72 -6.46 2.99 2.76
CA ALA A 72 -6.87 1.59 2.67
C ALA A 72 -7.73 1.14 3.85
N GLY A 73 -8.68 0.26 3.56
CA GLY A 73 -9.58 -0.31 4.55
C GLY A 73 -10.84 -0.91 3.92
N PRO A 74 -11.90 -1.12 4.71
CA PRO A 74 -13.22 -1.47 4.18
C PRO A 74 -13.74 -0.38 3.22
N THR A 75 -14.29 -0.77 2.07
CA THR A 75 -14.74 0.14 1.01
C THR A 75 -15.59 1.32 1.50
N PRO A 76 -16.57 1.13 2.42
CA PRO A 76 -17.40 2.24 2.91
C PRO A 76 -16.62 3.34 3.63
N THR A 77 -15.42 3.07 4.14
CA THR A 77 -14.64 4.05 4.91
C THR A 77 -13.88 5.07 4.04
N TRP A 78 -13.73 4.81 2.74
CA TRP A 78 -12.93 5.64 1.86
C TRP A 78 -13.60 5.97 0.50
N LYS A 79 -14.64 5.24 0.10
CA LYS A 79 -15.23 5.37 -1.24
C LYS A 79 -15.69 6.78 -1.58
N ASP A 80 -16.31 7.48 -0.64
CA ASP A 80 -16.87 8.83 -0.88
C ASP A 80 -15.74 9.86 -1.09
N GLN A 81 -14.59 9.67 -0.44
CA GLN A 81 -13.42 10.50 -0.67
C GLN A 81 -12.74 10.13 -1.99
N ALA A 82 -12.63 8.83 -2.30
CA ALA A 82 -12.07 8.38 -3.57
C ALA A 82 -12.86 8.92 -4.78
N MET A 83 -14.19 8.97 -4.69
CA MET A 83 -15.04 9.59 -5.72
C MET A 83 -14.69 11.05 -5.97
N LYS A 84 -14.07 11.75 -5.01
CA LYS A 84 -13.72 13.18 -5.12
C LYS A 84 -12.30 13.42 -5.61
N ASP A 85 -11.32 12.59 -5.24
CA ASP A 85 -9.92 12.95 -5.42
C ASP A 85 -8.98 11.78 -5.74
N ALA A 86 -9.48 10.56 -5.97
CA ALA A 86 -8.62 9.44 -6.30
C ALA A 86 -7.94 9.60 -7.67
N ASP A 87 -6.64 9.38 -7.71
CA ASP A 87 -5.88 9.21 -8.95
C ASP A 87 -5.85 7.74 -9.38
N LEU A 88 -5.75 6.81 -8.40
CA LEU A 88 -5.74 5.37 -8.66
C LEU A 88 -6.63 4.63 -7.64
N ILE A 89 -7.13 3.49 -8.09
CA ILE A 89 -7.82 2.51 -7.26
C ILE A 89 -7.07 1.19 -7.36
N PHE A 90 -6.80 0.54 -6.23
CA PHE A 90 -6.30 -0.83 -6.20
C PHE A 90 -7.31 -1.78 -5.58
N SER A 91 -7.25 -3.05 -5.96
CA SER A 91 -8.18 -4.09 -5.50
C SER A 91 -7.44 -5.26 -4.84
N GLY A 92 -8.19 -6.12 -4.17
CA GLY A 92 -7.70 -7.37 -3.61
C GLY A 92 -8.18 -8.62 -4.36
N SER A 93 -8.90 -8.45 -5.47
CA SER A 93 -9.29 -9.50 -6.42
C SER A 93 -9.87 -8.86 -7.67
N GLU A 94 -9.94 -9.61 -8.79
CA GLU A 94 -10.64 -9.19 -10.01
C GLU A 94 -12.14 -9.00 -9.75
N TYR A 95 -12.75 -9.87 -8.96
CA TYR A 95 -14.14 -9.69 -8.54
C TYR A 95 -14.36 -8.32 -7.86
N MET A 96 -13.47 -7.95 -6.92
CA MET A 96 -13.56 -6.65 -6.25
C MET A 96 -13.33 -5.48 -7.23
N MET A 97 -12.40 -5.60 -8.18
CA MET A 97 -12.17 -4.56 -9.17
C MET A 97 -13.40 -4.36 -10.06
N THR A 98 -14.05 -5.46 -10.45
CA THR A 98 -15.31 -5.43 -11.20
C THR A 98 -16.43 -4.76 -10.40
N ASP A 99 -16.58 -5.11 -9.11
CA ASP A 99 -17.58 -4.47 -8.24
C ASP A 99 -17.28 -2.97 -8.07
N PHE A 100 -16.03 -2.58 -7.93
CA PHE A 100 -15.65 -1.16 -7.88
C PHE A 100 -16.07 -0.44 -9.16
N ALA A 101 -15.78 -1.00 -10.33
CA ALA A 101 -16.11 -0.36 -11.60
C ALA A 101 -17.63 -0.27 -11.85
N GLN A 102 -18.39 -1.29 -11.42
CA GLN A 102 -19.81 -1.41 -11.78
C GLN A 102 -20.78 -0.92 -10.69
N LYS A 103 -20.40 -1.03 -9.40
CA LYS A 103 -21.33 -0.82 -8.27
C LYS A 103 -20.86 0.22 -7.28
N ASP A 104 -19.62 0.10 -6.75
CA ASP A 104 -19.18 0.91 -5.62
C ASP A 104 -18.68 2.29 -6.03
N LEU A 105 -18.02 2.40 -7.20
CA LEU A 105 -17.36 3.58 -7.75
C LEU A 105 -17.76 3.81 -9.22
N PRO A 106 -19.07 3.91 -9.51
CA PRO A 106 -19.57 3.96 -10.89
C PRO A 106 -18.98 5.16 -11.65
N GLY A 107 -18.41 4.89 -12.83
CA GLY A 107 -17.82 5.91 -13.70
C GLY A 107 -16.46 6.45 -13.23
N LEU A 108 -15.97 6.06 -12.06
CA LEU A 108 -14.66 6.53 -11.55
C LEU A 108 -13.49 5.82 -12.24
N ILE A 109 -13.56 4.51 -12.44
CA ILE A 109 -12.44 3.70 -12.92
C ILE A 109 -12.36 3.74 -14.45
N ASP A 110 -11.20 4.08 -14.98
CA ASP A 110 -10.87 3.84 -16.39
C ASP A 110 -10.55 2.35 -16.55
N THR A 111 -11.55 1.58 -16.98
CA THR A 111 -11.45 0.12 -17.10
C THR A 111 -10.41 -0.35 -18.09
N SER A 112 -10.04 0.49 -19.07
CA SER A 112 -8.97 0.19 -20.04
C SER A 112 -7.57 0.18 -19.39
N THR A 113 -7.43 0.76 -18.20
CA THR A 113 -6.18 0.85 -17.45
C THR A 113 -6.03 -0.22 -16.37
N ILE A 114 -7.03 -1.09 -16.21
CA ILE A 114 -6.96 -2.17 -15.20
C ILE A 114 -5.77 -3.08 -15.50
N ARG A 115 -4.94 -3.29 -14.47
CA ARG A 115 -3.80 -4.18 -14.52
C ARG A 115 -3.81 -5.12 -13.34
N THR A 116 -3.67 -6.41 -13.61
CA THR A 116 -3.36 -7.42 -12.60
C THR A 116 -1.90 -7.27 -12.19
N LEU A 117 -1.63 -7.22 -10.89
CA LEU A 117 -0.28 -7.06 -10.35
C LEU A 117 0.29 -8.40 -9.87
N TYR A 118 -0.28 -8.97 -8.81
CA TYR A 118 0.27 -10.13 -8.11
C TYR A 118 -0.84 -11.05 -7.64
N LEU A 119 -0.50 -12.33 -7.45
CA LEU A 119 -1.39 -13.33 -6.86
C LEU A 119 -1.07 -13.57 -5.39
N ARG A 120 -2.06 -13.97 -4.62
CA ARG A 120 -1.89 -14.46 -3.25
C ARG A 120 -2.63 -15.79 -3.09
N PRO A 121 -1.98 -16.80 -2.48
CA PRO A 121 -2.63 -18.07 -2.21
C PRO A 121 -3.53 -17.99 -0.97
N SER A 122 -4.58 -18.81 -0.97
CA SER A 122 -5.34 -19.11 0.24
C SER A 122 -4.50 -19.88 1.24
N ALA A 123 -4.73 -19.66 2.52
CA ALA A 123 -4.02 -20.29 3.60
C ALA A 123 -4.90 -20.49 4.82
N THR A 124 -4.44 -21.35 5.72
CA THR A 124 -5.01 -21.54 7.04
C THR A 124 -4.08 -20.88 8.06
N LEU A 125 -4.54 -19.84 8.73
CA LEU A 125 -3.86 -19.29 9.89
C LEU A 125 -4.35 -20.03 11.13
N VAL A 126 -3.42 -20.51 11.94
CA VAL A 126 -3.71 -21.21 13.20
C VAL A 126 -3.13 -20.45 14.40
N ARG A 127 -3.56 -20.78 15.60
CA ARG A 127 -2.98 -20.21 16.80
C ARG A 127 -1.49 -20.52 16.89
N PRO A 128 -0.68 -19.62 17.46
CA PRO A 128 0.75 -19.85 17.66
C PRO A 128 1.02 -21.20 18.34
N GLY A 129 1.98 -21.95 17.80
CA GLY A 129 2.29 -23.32 18.23
C GLY A 129 1.33 -24.38 17.72
N ASN A 130 0.32 -24.01 16.92
CA ASN A 130 -0.62 -24.95 16.29
C ASN A 130 -1.20 -26.02 17.25
N PRO A 131 -1.87 -25.64 18.34
CA PRO A 131 -2.29 -26.56 19.39
C PRO A 131 -3.27 -27.67 18.90
N LYS A 132 -3.96 -27.43 17.79
CA LYS A 132 -4.86 -28.44 17.18
C LYS A 132 -4.16 -29.36 16.17
N GLY A 133 -2.86 -29.17 15.90
CA GLY A 133 -2.10 -29.97 14.95
C GLY A 133 -2.64 -29.93 13.52
N ILE A 134 -3.19 -28.78 13.11
CA ILE A 134 -3.74 -28.58 11.75
C ILE A 134 -2.61 -28.64 10.73
N LYS A 135 -2.77 -29.45 9.68
CA LYS A 135 -1.77 -29.60 8.59
C LYS A 135 -2.31 -29.19 7.22
N GLY A 136 -3.62 -28.98 7.09
CA GLY A 136 -4.26 -28.60 5.83
C GLY A 136 -5.78 -28.59 5.92
N ILE A 137 -6.45 -28.52 4.75
CA ILE A 137 -7.91 -28.40 4.65
C ILE A 137 -8.66 -29.59 5.23
N ARG A 138 -8.05 -30.79 5.19
CA ARG A 138 -8.67 -31.99 5.74
C ARG A 138 -8.85 -31.94 7.24
N ASP A 139 -7.91 -31.33 7.94
CA ASP A 139 -7.94 -31.23 9.41
C ASP A 139 -8.96 -30.21 9.86
N ILE A 140 -9.12 -29.10 9.16
CA ILE A 140 -10.10 -28.08 9.52
C ILE A 140 -11.56 -28.54 9.28
N ALA A 141 -11.76 -29.61 8.50
CA ALA A 141 -13.07 -30.25 8.31
C ALA A 141 -13.46 -31.22 9.42
N LYS A 142 -12.52 -31.58 10.32
CA LYS A 142 -12.78 -32.51 11.45
C LYS A 142 -13.63 -31.85 12.53
N PRO A 143 -14.46 -32.62 13.26
CA PRO A 143 -15.19 -32.10 14.41
C PRO A 143 -14.25 -31.49 15.46
N GLY A 144 -14.72 -30.44 16.16
CA GLY A 144 -13.99 -29.80 17.25
C GLY A 144 -12.97 -28.74 16.82
N VAL A 145 -12.94 -28.37 15.54
CA VAL A 145 -12.21 -27.21 15.04
C VAL A 145 -13.18 -26.03 14.88
N ARG A 146 -12.82 -24.84 15.36
CA ARG A 146 -13.63 -23.64 15.20
C ARG A 146 -12.96 -22.68 14.20
N ILE A 147 -13.65 -22.39 13.11
CA ILE A 147 -13.12 -21.65 11.96
C ILE A 147 -13.71 -20.25 11.91
N LEU A 148 -12.86 -19.26 11.70
CA LEU A 148 -13.21 -17.90 11.30
C LEU A 148 -13.03 -17.77 9.79
N VAL A 149 -14.03 -17.24 9.09
CA VAL A 149 -13.97 -16.93 7.66
C VAL A 149 -14.41 -15.49 7.40
N VAL A 150 -14.05 -14.95 6.25
CA VAL A 150 -14.56 -13.66 5.77
C VAL A 150 -15.54 -13.92 4.64
N GLN A 151 -16.73 -13.31 4.74
CA GLN A 151 -17.78 -13.39 3.73
C GLN A 151 -18.10 -11.98 3.23
N GLY A 152 -17.14 -11.35 2.57
CA GLY A 152 -17.31 -10.02 2.03
C GLY A 152 -16.12 -9.60 1.19
N ALA A 153 -16.31 -8.57 0.38
CA ALA A 153 -15.31 -8.02 -0.52
C ALA A 153 -14.61 -9.12 -1.34
N GLY A 154 -13.30 -9.13 -1.44
CA GLY A 154 -12.53 -10.12 -2.21
C GLY A 154 -12.48 -11.55 -1.65
N GLN A 155 -13.25 -11.89 -0.61
CA GLN A 155 -13.30 -13.22 0.01
C GLN A 155 -14.65 -13.91 -0.10
N VAL A 156 -15.60 -13.34 -0.83
CA VAL A 156 -16.90 -13.99 -1.07
C VAL A 156 -16.68 -15.38 -1.67
N GLY A 157 -17.28 -16.41 -1.06
CA GLY A 157 -17.19 -17.81 -1.51
C GLY A 157 -15.83 -18.49 -1.29
N MET A 158 -14.81 -17.80 -0.78
CA MET A 158 -13.45 -18.34 -0.66
C MET A 158 -13.38 -19.66 0.11
N TRP A 159 -14.08 -19.79 1.24
CA TRP A 159 -14.03 -20.97 2.06
C TRP A 159 -14.62 -22.20 1.32
N GLU A 160 -15.68 -22.00 0.55
CA GLU A 160 -16.33 -23.04 -0.24
C GLU A 160 -15.47 -23.42 -1.44
N ASP A 161 -14.90 -22.43 -2.16
CA ASP A 161 -13.95 -22.66 -3.26
C ASP A 161 -12.77 -23.55 -2.81
N VAL A 162 -12.22 -23.29 -1.62
CA VAL A 162 -11.11 -24.08 -1.05
C VAL A 162 -11.59 -25.47 -0.64
N ALA A 163 -12.68 -25.57 0.09
CA ALA A 163 -13.19 -26.84 0.60
C ALA A 163 -13.71 -27.75 -0.52
N GLY A 164 -14.37 -27.16 -1.51
CA GLY A 164 -15.04 -27.86 -2.61
C GLY A 164 -14.19 -28.13 -3.85
N ARG A 165 -12.97 -27.54 -3.95
CA ARG A 165 -12.16 -27.53 -5.17
C ARG A 165 -11.94 -28.90 -5.81
N THR A 166 -11.84 -29.96 -5.02
CA THR A 166 -11.64 -31.33 -5.50
C THR A 166 -12.95 -32.15 -5.56
N GLY A 167 -14.11 -31.49 -5.49
CA GLY A 167 -15.43 -32.15 -5.58
C GLY A 167 -15.81 -32.99 -4.35
N ASN A 168 -15.20 -32.79 -3.20
CA ASN A 168 -15.48 -33.55 -1.99
C ASN A 168 -16.57 -32.88 -1.12
N VAL A 169 -17.82 -33.28 -1.30
CA VAL A 169 -18.96 -32.71 -0.57
C VAL A 169 -18.88 -32.91 0.95
N LYS A 170 -18.32 -34.03 1.43
CA LYS A 170 -18.14 -34.26 2.88
C LYS A 170 -17.18 -33.29 3.51
N ARG A 171 -16.18 -32.84 2.75
CA ARG A 171 -15.23 -31.81 3.20
C ARG A 171 -15.91 -30.45 3.28
N VAL A 172 -16.66 -30.05 2.27
CA VAL A 172 -17.46 -28.81 2.28
C VAL A 172 -18.37 -28.77 3.50
N ASP A 173 -19.09 -29.87 3.73
CA ASP A 173 -20.02 -30.02 4.84
C ASP A 173 -19.29 -29.98 6.21
N GLY A 174 -18.12 -30.64 6.31
CA GLY A 174 -17.28 -30.59 7.51
C GLY A 174 -16.76 -29.18 7.83
N VAL A 175 -16.23 -28.48 6.83
CA VAL A 175 -15.78 -27.08 6.99
C VAL A 175 -16.95 -26.18 7.37
N ARG A 176 -18.10 -26.32 6.69
CA ARG A 176 -19.31 -25.53 6.95
C ARG A 176 -19.77 -25.64 8.41
N ARG A 177 -19.79 -26.86 8.96
CA ARG A 177 -20.18 -27.09 10.36
C ARG A 177 -19.23 -26.45 11.36
N ASN A 178 -17.97 -26.32 11.01
CA ASN A 178 -16.93 -25.79 11.87
C ASN A 178 -16.81 -24.25 11.81
N ILE A 179 -17.44 -23.59 10.82
CA ILE A 179 -17.42 -22.12 10.74
C ILE A 179 -18.22 -21.54 11.90
N GLY A 180 -17.52 -20.89 12.82
CA GLY A 180 -18.12 -20.22 13.97
C GLY A 180 -18.59 -18.79 13.68
N PHE A 181 -18.00 -18.13 12.67
CA PHE A 181 -18.38 -16.76 12.30
C PHE A 181 -17.99 -16.42 10.86
N PHE A 182 -18.87 -15.69 10.19
CA PHE A 182 -18.66 -15.08 8.88
C PHE A 182 -18.44 -13.59 9.06
N ALA A 183 -17.20 -13.15 9.10
CA ALA A 183 -16.86 -11.74 9.25
C ALA A 183 -17.21 -10.97 7.95
N PRO A 184 -17.76 -9.76 8.05
CA PRO A 184 -18.14 -8.98 6.87
C PRO A 184 -16.93 -8.46 6.08
N ASN A 185 -15.77 -8.35 6.72
CA ASN A 185 -14.52 -7.92 6.11
C ASN A 185 -13.32 -8.42 6.92
N SER A 186 -12.12 -8.29 6.35
CA SER A 186 -10.89 -8.75 7.00
C SER A 186 -10.50 -7.94 8.25
N ALA A 187 -10.92 -6.68 8.36
CA ALA A 187 -10.62 -5.86 9.53
C ALA A 187 -11.39 -6.39 10.75
N GLU A 188 -12.68 -6.70 10.59
CA GLU A 188 -13.48 -7.33 11.66
C GLU A 188 -12.99 -8.74 11.98
N ALA A 189 -12.61 -9.52 10.97
CA ALA A 189 -12.02 -10.84 11.21
C ALA A 189 -10.71 -10.74 12.01
N LYS A 190 -9.83 -9.79 11.69
CA LYS A 190 -8.57 -9.56 12.41
C LYS A 190 -8.83 -9.15 13.86
N LYS A 191 -9.80 -8.25 14.08
CA LYS A 191 -10.21 -7.84 15.42
C LYS A 191 -10.71 -9.04 16.23
N LEU A 192 -11.60 -9.85 15.65
CA LEU A 192 -12.14 -11.03 16.31
C LEU A 192 -11.06 -12.09 16.54
N TRP A 193 -10.15 -12.33 15.60
CA TRP A 193 -9.01 -13.23 15.77
C TRP A 193 -8.14 -12.86 16.96
N THR A 194 -7.93 -11.56 17.22
CA THR A 194 -7.13 -11.09 18.36
C THR A 194 -7.86 -11.12 19.69
N SER A 195 -9.17 -10.91 19.69
CA SER A 195 -9.96 -10.78 20.93
C SER A 195 -10.62 -12.07 21.39
N ASP A 196 -10.91 -13.02 20.51
CA ASP A 196 -11.57 -14.29 20.82
C ASP A 196 -10.65 -15.47 20.50
N LEU A 197 -10.00 -16.00 21.53
CA LEU A 197 -9.06 -17.12 21.44
C LEU A 197 -9.73 -18.47 21.19
N THR A 198 -11.05 -18.55 21.13
CA THR A 198 -11.78 -19.79 20.89
C THR A 198 -11.77 -20.23 19.40
N TYR A 199 -11.39 -19.33 18.49
CA TYR A 199 -11.14 -19.72 17.11
C TYR A 199 -9.79 -20.43 16.99
N ASP A 200 -9.79 -21.61 16.45
CA ASP A 200 -8.59 -22.41 16.18
C ASP A 200 -7.92 -22.01 14.85
N VAL A 201 -8.76 -21.61 13.89
CA VAL A 201 -8.41 -21.40 12.48
C VAL A 201 -9.01 -20.09 11.96
N TRP A 202 -8.21 -19.33 11.23
CA TRP A 202 -8.68 -18.28 10.34
C TRP A 202 -8.35 -18.66 8.90
N LEU A 203 -9.35 -19.07 8.12
CA LEU A 203 -9.18 -19.39 6.71
C LEU A 203 -9.18 -18.09 5.90
N ILE A 204 -8.02 -17.73 5.34
CA ILE A 204 -7.78 -16.43 4.72
C ILE A 204 -6.62 -16.51 3.70
N TRP A 205 -5.93 -15.44 3.43
CA TRP A 205 -4.77 -15.32 2.54
C TRP A 205 -3.46 -15.29 3.32
N THR A 206 -2.39 -15.81 2.74
CA THR A 206 -1.03 -15.82 3.33
C THR A 206 -0.54 -14.45 3.80
N ILE A 207 -0.91 -13.39 3.11
CA ILE A 207 -0.50 -12.01 3.40
C ILE A 207 -0.86 -11.54 4.82
N TRP A 208 -1.94 -12.06 5.41
CA TRP A 208 -2.38 -11.67 6.75
C TRP A 208 -1.45 -12.17 7.85
N GLN A 209 -0.80 -13.33 7.63
CA GLN A 209 0.25 -13.80 8.55
C GLN A 209 1.49 -12.89 8.46
N LYS A 210 1.86 -12.45 7.24
CA LYS A 210 2.97 -11.50 7.07
C LYS A 210 2.74 -10.15 7.73
N GLU A 211 1.50 -9.69 7.75
CA GLU A 211 1.13 -8.44 8.44
C GLU A 211 1.17 -8.57 9.97
N SER A 212 0.91 -9.76 10.52
CA SER A 212 0.83 -10.00 11.97
C SER A 212 1.45 -11.34 12.36
N PRO A 213 2.77 -11.53 12.18
CA PRO A 213 3.42 -12.83 12.30
C PRO A 213 3.36 -13.42 13.71
N ALA A 214 3.29 -12.59 14.75
CA ALA A 214 3.18 -13.05 16.12
C ALA A 214 1.78 -13.57 16.52
N SER A 215 0.76 -13.29 15.70
CA SER A 215 -0.64 -13.62 16.04
C SER A 215 -1.08 -14.98 15.50
N ALA A 216 -0.33 -15.58 14.59
CA ALA A 216 -0.70 -16.82 13.91
C ALA A 216 0.49 -17.53 13.26
N ASP A 217 0.45 -18.86 13.26
CA ASP A 217 1.28 -19.68 12.39
C ASP A 217 0.56 -19.92 11.05
N LEU A 218 1.34 -19.95 9.97
CA LEU A 218 0.82 -20.19 8.63
C LEU A 218 0.87 -21.69 8.31
N ILE A 219 -0.27 -22.24 7.97
CA ILE A 219 -0.38 -23.60 7.41
C ILE A 219 -0.83 -23.46 5.94
N ASN A 220 0.00 -23.95 5.04
CA ASN A 220 -0.35 -23.99 3.63
C ASN A 220 -1.49 -25.01 3.40
N ILE A 221 -2.41 -24.62 2.55
CA ILE A 221 -3.44 -25.54 2.04
C ILE A 221 -2.78 -26.42 0.99
N GLU A 222 -3.22 -27.68 0.90
CA GLU A 222 -2.74 -28.62 -0.10
C GLU A 222 -2.87 -27.99 -1.52
N PRO A 223 -1.88 -28.20 -2.43
CA PRO A 223 -1.86 -27.53 -3.73
C PRO A 223 -3.16 -27.72 -4.53
N GLU A 224 -3.76 -28.92 -4.47
CA GLU A 224 -5.01 -29.25 -5.16
C GLU A 224 -6.22 -28.51 -4.61
N ASN A 225 -6.14 -27.97 -3.40
CA ASN A 225 -7.22 -27.17 -2.75
C ASN A 225 -6.88 -25.67 -2.69
N THR A 226 -5.63 -25.29 -2.97
CA THR A 226 -5.22 -23.88 -2.94
C THR A 226 -5.89 -23.09 -4.05
N ILE A 227 -6.49 -21.97 -3.70
CA ILE A 227 -7.00 -20.99 -4.65
C ILE A 227 -6.17 -19.71 -4.59
N TYR A 228 -6.19 -18.97 -5.67
CA TYR A 228 -5.42 -17.73 -5.82
C TYR A 228 -6.37 -16.58 -6.14
N ARG A 229 -6.07 -15.40 -5.59
CA ARG A 229 -6.74 -14.16 -5.98
C ARG A 229 -5.67 -13.10 -6.24
N SER A 230 -5.90 -12.31 -7.26
CA SER A 230 -5.00 -11.22 -7.65
C SER A 230 -5.15 -10.01 -6.73
N CYS A 231 -4.19 -9.08 -6.79
CA CYS A 231 -4.49 -7.68 -6.62
C CYS A 231 -4.33 -6.96 -7.96
N GLY A 232 -5.09 -5.92 -8.15
CA GLY A 232 -5.04 -5.11 -9.36
C GLY A 232 -4.96 -3.63 -9.05
N ILE A 233 -4.64 -2.83 -10.06
CA ILE A 233 -4.65 -1.37 -9.99
C ILE A 233 -5.26 -0.79 -11.27
N ALA A 234 -5.92 0.35 -11.13
CA ALA A 234 -6.46 1.09 -12.26
C ALA A 234 -6.34 2.60 -12.03
N ILE A 235 -6.22 3.36 -13.10
CA ILE A 235 -6.24 4.82 -13.08
C ILE A 235 -7.70 5.28 -13.09
N THR A 236 -7.98 6.41 -12.45
CA THR A 236 -9.33 6.97 -12.45
C THR A 236 -9.57 7.88 -13.66
N ASN A 237 -10.80 7.91 -14.15
CA ASN A 237 -11.20 8.79 -15.25
C ASN A 237 -10.96 10.27 -14.93
N ARG A 238 -11.14 10.65 -13.68
CA ARG A 238 -11.01 12.02 -13.18
C ARG A 238 -9.57 12.48 -12.96
N SER A 239 -8.60 11.55 -12.85
CA SER A 239 -7.22 11.91 -12.54
C SER A 239 -6.63 12.85 -13.58
N GLU A 240 -6.12 13.99 -13.13
CA GLU A 240 -5.30 14.91 -13.92
C GLU A 240 -3.84 14.44 -13.99
N ARG A 241 -3.49 13.38 -13.22
CA ARG A 241 -2.14 12.82 -13.09
C ARG A 241 -2.00 11.45 -13.76
N LYS A 242 -2.70 11.22 -14.88
CA LYS A 242 -2.76 9.91 -15.53
C LYS A 242 -1.38 9.38 -15.92
N VAL A 243 -0.47 10.24 -16.38
CA VAL A 243 0.90 9.86 -16.73
C VAL A 243 1.65 9.37 -15.48
N LEU A 244 1.58 10.11 -14.39
CA LEU A 244 2.21 9.74 -13.13
C LEU A 244 1.56 8.47 -12.52
N GLY A 245 0.25 8.33 -12.65
CA GLY A 245 -0.47 7.12 -12.26
C GLY A 245 -0.02 5.90 -13.04
N LYS A 246 0.21 6.04 -14.36
CA LYS A 246 0.76 4.99 -15.21
C LYS A 246 2.20 4.63 -14.77
N GLU A 247 3.04 5.61 -14.52
CA GLU A 247 4.41 5.38 -14.05
C GLU A 247 4.43 4.64 -12.71
N PHE A 248 3.51 4.96 -11.80
CA PHE A 248 3.38 4.21 -10.54
C PHE A 248 2.92 2.77 -10.77
N ALA A 249 1.93 2.55 -11.64
CA ALA A 249 1.49 1.21 -12.02
C ALA A 249 2.62 0.39 -12.69
N ASP A 250 3.42 1.02 -13.55
CA ASP A 250 4.60 0.40 -14.18
C ASP A 250 5.67 0.06 -13.12
N PHE A 251 5.90 0.98 -12.16
CA PHE A 251 6.82 0.74 -11.05
C PHE A 251 6.38 -0.46 -10.19
N LEU A 252 5.08 -0.59 -9.89
CA LEU A 252 4.58 -1.73 -9.14
C LEU A 252 4.91 -3.07 -9.81
N GLN A 253 4.95 -3.12 -11.15
CA GLN A 253 5.31 -4.32 -11.93
C GLN A 253 6.81 -4.46 -12.20
N SER A 254 7.64 -3.50 -11.81
CA SER A 254 9.09 -3.56 -11.93
C SER A 254 9.70 -4.55 -10.92
N THR A 255 10.98 -4.92 -11.12
CA THR A 255 11.73 -5.76 -10.17
C THR A 255 11.67 -5.23 -8.73
N ALA A 256 11.72 -3.91 -8.53
CA ALA A 256 11.64 -3.30 -7.20
C ALA A 256 10.23 -3.42 -6.59
N GLY A 257 9.19 -3.19 -7.38
CA GLY A 257 7.81 -3.42 -6.97
C GLY A 257 7.56 -4.90 -6.65
N GLN A 258 8.01 -5.79 -7.50
CA GLN A 258 7.93 -7.24 -7.31
C GLN A 258 8.58 -7.68 -5.98
N ALA A 259 9.81 -7.24 -5.71
CA ALA A 259 10.50 -7.57 -4.46
C ALA A 259 9.70 -7.11 -3.22
N THR A 260 9.10 -5.93 -3.31
CA THR A 260 8.23 -5.40 -2.24
C THR A 260 7.00 -6.29 -2.02
N PHE A 261 6.29 -6.66 -3.08
CA PHE A 261 5.10 -7.50 -2.95
C PHE A 261 5.43 -8.91 -2.45
N VAL A 262 6.51 -9.53 -2.93
CA VAL A 262 6.98 -10.86 -2.47
C VAL A 262 7.31 -10.84 -0.98
N LYS A 263 7.98 -9.81 -0.48
CA LYS A 263 8.24 -9.61 0.96
C LYS A 263 6.95 -9.68 1.79
N TRP A 264 5.85 -9.16 1.27
CA TRP A 264 4.54 -9.16 1.92
C TRP A 264 3.69 -10.40 1.63
N GLY A 265 4.28 -11.46 1.05
CA GLY A 265 3.62 -12.75 0.84
C GLY A 265 2.78 -12.85 -0.43
N TRP A 266 2.95 -11.94 -1.37
CA TRP A 266 2.40 -12.06 -2.71
C TRP A 266 3.32 -12.88 -3.59
N MET A 267 2.75 -13.55 -4.58
CA MET A 267 3.51 -14.32 -5.56
C MET A 267 3.85 -13.43 -6.75
N ALA A 268 5.10 -13.50 -7.19
CA ALA A 268 5.53 -12.93 -8.46
C ALA A 268 4.91 -13.68 -9.65
N PRO A 269 4.73 -12.99 -10.78
CA PRO A 269 4.36 -13.64 -12.04
C PRO A 269 5.34 -14.72 -12.46
#